data_2335d9ee5c9c7c3b8e3267cb7bec7950
#
_entry.id   2335d9ee5c9c7c3b8e3267cb7bec7950
#
_cell.length_a   1.000
_cell.length_b   1.000
_cell.length_c   1.000
_cell.angle_alpha   90.00
_cell.angle_beta   90.00
_cell.angle_gamma   90.00
#
_symmetry.space_group_name_H-M   'P 1'
#
loop_
_entity.id
_entity.type
_entity.pdbx_description
1 polymer ?
#
loop_
_entity_poly.entity_id
_entity_poly.type
_entity_poly.pdbx_seq_one_letter_code
_entity_poly.pdbx_strand_id
1 'polypeptide(L)'
;VGRRAGGYVMTYSTLASIVKYPFSSQHAGAHGKFGFFESEASSFQRIADELGLICLSAPGEPLRYARHPLVYLMEAADDICYEIMDIEDSHKLKILSFEETRNLLLGFFDDEGQANILRRLDDEGVTDRNEQVVYMRACVVGALEHACVNTFVNHEDEILQGTFTGSLIKHIDTPLREAYQRGVELSRAKVY
;
A
#
# COMPACT_ATOMS: atom_id res chain seq x y z
N VAL A 1 -9.62 -24.45 6.01
CA VAL A 1 -10.65 -24.48 7.04
C VAL A 1 -10.29 -25.59 8.00
N GLY A 2 -9.62 -25.22 9.10
CA GLY A 2 -9.13 -26.20 10.07
C GLY A 2 -10.26 -26.80 10.89
N ARG A 3 -10.21 -28.12 11.09
CA ARG A 3 -11.10 -28.82 12.03
C ARG A 3 -10.66 -28.65 13.50
N ARG A 4 -9.61 -27.84 13.76
CA ARG A 4 -9.10 -27.55 15.10
C ARG A 4 -9.69 -26.23 15.60
N ALA A 5 -9.92 -26.13 16.90
CA ALA A 5 -10.27 -24.86 17.54
C ALA A 5 -9.16 -23.84 17.26
N GLY A 6 -9.54 -22.62 16.81
CA GLY A 6 -8.58 -21.57 16.48
C GLY A 6 -8.46 -21.23 14.98
N GLY A 7 -9.16 -21.95 14.09
CA GLY A 7 -9.21 -21.61 12.66
C GLY A 7 -7.88 -21.85 11.93
N TYR A 8 -7.42 -20.86 11.14
CA TYR A 8 -6.13 -20.94 10.43
C TYR A 8 -4.96 -20.85 11.40
N VAL A 9 -3.97 -21.72 11.22
CA VAL A 9 -2.72 -21.66 11.98
C VAL A 9 -1.82 -20.60 11.33
N MET A 10 -1.95 -19.35 11.76
CA MET A 10 -1.10 -18.23 11.32
C MET A 10 -0.06 -17.91 12.40
N THR A 11 1.11 -17.46 11.97
CA THR A 11 2.14 -16.96 12.90
C THR A 11 1.73 -15.60 13.48
N TYR A 12 2.28 -15.24 14.62
CA TYR A 12 2.06 -13.91 15.21
C TYR A 12 2.55 -12.79 14.29
N SER A 13 3.67 -12.98 13.60
CA SER A 13 4.16 -12.01 12.63
C SER A 13 3.15 -11.78 11.48
N THR A 14 2.54 -12.84 10.96
CA THR A 14 1.49 -12.73 9.94
C THR A 14 0.27 -11.97 10.46
N LEU A 15 -0.17 -12.28 11.69
CA LEU A 15 -1.32 -11.59 12.31
C LEU A 15 -1.00 -10.11 12.55
N ALA A 16 0.18 -9.79 13.08
CA ALA A 16 0.57 -8.40 13.34
C ALA A 16 0.76 -7.60 12.05
N SER A 17 1.25 -8.21 10.97
CA SER A 17 1.52 -7.53 9.68
C SER A 17 0.27 -7.05 8.96
N ILE A 18 -0.90 -7.62 9.23
CA ILE A 18 -2.17 -7.19 8.63
C ILE A 18 -2.94 -6.17 9.48
N VAL A 19 -2.47 -5.88 10.70
CA VAL A 19 -3.14 -4.94 11.60
C VAL A 19 -2.61 -3.51 11.39
N LYS A 20 -3.21 -2.80 10.45
CA LYS A 20 -2.85 -1.42 10.07
C LYS A 20 -2.98 -0.42 11.23
N TYR A 21 -3.94 -0.66 12.14
CA TYR A 21 -4.26 0.20 13.27
C TYR A 21 -4.11 -0.58 14.57
N PRO A 22 -2.89 -0.74 15.14
CA PRO A 22 -2.63 -1.62 16.27
C PRO A 22 -3.08 -1.01 17.60
N PHE A 23 -4.36 -0.69 17.68
CA PHE A 23 -5.04 -0.16 18.87
C PHE A 23 -6.47 -0.68 18.98
N SER A 24 -6.97 -0.68 20.21
CA SER A 24 -8.31 -1.20 20.53
C SER A 24 -9.42 -0.30 19.98
N SER A 25 -10.64 -0.85 19.91
CA SER A 25 -11.84 -0.14 19.46
C SER A 25 -12.15 1.11 20.29
N GLN A 26 -11.66 1.23 21.51
CA GLN A 26 -11.79 2.45 22.33
C GLN A 26 -11.00 3.64 21.78
N HIS A 27 -9.97 3.39 20.96
CA HIS A 27 -9.20 4.43 20.26
C HIS A 27 -9.70 4.72 18.83
N ALA A 28 -10.81 4.14 18.41
CA ALA A 28 -11.29 4.24 17.02
C ALA A 28 -11.59 5.69 16.56
N GLY A 29 -11.86 6.62 17.47
CA GLY A 29 -12.15 8.02 17.17
C GLY A 29 -13.31 8.20 16.18
N ALA A 30 -13.40 9.37 15.56
CA ALA A 30 -14.46 9.71 14.61
C ALA A 30 -14.42 8.89 13.31
N HIS A 31 -13.28 8.33 12.94
CA HIS A 31 -13.12 7.54 11.71
C HIS A 31 -13.49 6.06 11.87
N GLY A 32 -13.77 5.59 13.08
CA GLY A 32 -14.18 4.22 13.37
C GLY A 32 -13.10 3.16 13.05
N LYS A 33 -11.84 3.55 12.82
CA LYS A 33 -10.75 2.62 12.45
C LYS A 33 -10.03 2.14 13.70
N PHE A 34 -9.85 0.82 13.80
CA PHE A 34 -9.10 0.14 14.88
C PHE A 34 -8.63 -1.22 14.39
N GLY A 35 -7.77 -1.90 15.14
CA GLY A 35 -7.17 -3.17 14.75
C GLY A 35 -7.74 -4.38 15.48
N PHE A 36 -8.27 -4.21 16.67
CA PHE A 36 -8.86 -5.28 17.47
C PHE A 36 -9.96 -4.78 18.40
N PHE A 37 -10.95 -5.65 18.67
CA PHE A 37 -12.00 -5.37 19.64
C PHE A 37 -11.46 -5.53 21.07
N GLU A 38 -12.17 -4.94 22.05
CA GLU A 38 -11.82 -5.08 23.48
C GLU A 38 -11.77 -6.56 23.93
N SER A 39 -12.66 -7.39 23.40
CA SER A 39 -12.66 -8.83 23.66
C SER A 39 -11.40 -9.56 23.14
N GLU A 40 -10.67 -8.96 22.24
CA GLU A 40 -9.45 -9.50 21.62
C GLU A 40 -8.17 -8.87 22.17
N ALA A 41 -8.31 -7.84 23.05
CA ALA A 41 -7.19 -7.07 23.58
C ALA A 41 -6.11 -7.95 24.22
N SER A 42 -6.48 -8.94 25.03
CA SER A 42 -5.54 -9.87 25.64
C SER A 42 -4.83 -10.77 24.64
N SER A 43 -5.49 -11.12 23.54
CA SER A 43 -4.89 -11.92 22.46
C SER A 43 -3.88 -11.09 21.66
N PHE A 44 -4.24 -9.83 21.34
CA PHE A 44 -3.33 -8.93 20.65
C PHE A 44 -2.13 -8.54 21.54
N GLN A 45 -2.36 -8.33 22.83
CA GLN A 45 -1.28 -8.08 23.78
C GLN A 45 -0.25 -9.22 23.78
N ARG A 46 -0.69 -10.48 23.80
CA ARG A 46 0.20 -11.64 23.69
C ARG A 46 1.03 -11.62 22.40
N ILE A 47 0.38 -11.28 21.26
CA ILE A 47 1.07 -11.15 19.99
C ILE A 47 2.14 -10.05 20.07
N ALA A 48 1.77 -8.89 20.63
CA ALA A 48 2.67 -7.75 20.79
C ALA A 48 3.87 -8.07 21.68
N ASP A 49 3.64 -8.74 22.82
CA ASP A 49 4.69 -9.12 23.76
C ASP A 49 5.68 -10.12 23.14
N GLU A 50 5.18 -11.14 22.42
CA GLU A 50 6.02 -12.14 21.74
C GLU A 50 6.84 -11.55 20.57
N LEU A 51 6.32 -10.53 19.92
CA LEU A 51 7.02 -9.85 18.82
C LEU A 51 7.84 -8.62 19.26
N GLY A 52 7.76 -8.23 20.53
CA GLY A 52 8.43 -7.05 21.05
C GLY A 52 7.87 -5.74 20.47
N LEU A 53 6.56 -5.68 20.15
CA LEU A 53 5.96 -4.43 19.68
C LEU A 53 5.96 -3.38 20.79
N ILE A 54 6.34 -2.15 20.43
CA ILE A 54 6.42 -1.04 21.38
C ILE A 54 5.02 -0.63 21.82
N CYS A 55 4.74 -0.73 23.12
CA CYS A 55 3.50 -0.23 23.70
C CYS A 55 3.55 1.30 23.81
N LEU A 56 2.53 1.96 23.28
CA LEU A 56 2.40 3.42 23.24
C LEU A 56 1.38 3.95 24.27
N SER A 57 0.65 3.04 24.96
CA SER A 57 -0.31 3.41 26.00
C SER A 57 0.37 3.61 27.33
N ALA A 58 -0.12 4.56 28.14
CA ALA A 58 0.21 4.64 29.55
C ALA A 58 -0.48 3.52 30.35
N PRO A 59 0.03 3.17 31.56
CA PRO A 59 -0.59 2.19 32.40
C PRO A 59 -2.05 2.54 32.72
N GLY A 60 -2.97 1.61 32.45
CA GLY A 60 -4.40 1.78 32.68
C GLY A 60 -5.18 2.43 31.52
N GLU A 61 -4.51 2.84 30.46
CA GLU A 61 -5.17 3.31 29.23
C GLU A 61 -5.48 2.14 28.29
N PRO A 62 -6.45 2.32 27.35
CA PRO A 62 -6.71 1.35 26.31
C PRO A 62 -5.45 1.03 25.47
N LEU A 63 -5.30 -0.23 25.07
CA LEU A 63 -4.08 -0.70 24.43
C LEU A 63 -3.85 -0.05 23.06
N ARG A 64 -2.63 0.44 22.86
CA ARG A 64 -2.12 0.98 21.59
C ARG A 64 -0.66 0.61 21.44
N TYR A 65 -0.28 0.13 20.25
CA TYR A 65 1.08 -0.27 19.94
C TYR A 65 1.61 0.48 18.72
N ALA A 66 2.94 0.50 18.57
CA ALA A 66 3.56 0.83 17.29
C ALA A 66 3.19 -0.23 16.23
N ARG A 67 3.18 0.17 14.97
CA ARG A 67 2.91 -0.76 13.86
C ARG A 67 4.02 -1.81 13.77
N HIS A 68 3.65 -3.06 13.49
CA HIS A 68 4.63 -4.05 13.07
C HIS A 68 5.31 -3.60 11.78
N PRO A 69 6.64 -3.74 11.62
CA PRO A 69 7.36 -3.24 10.42
C PRO A 69 6.74 -3.66 9.09
N LEU A 70 6.31 -4.90 8.97
CA LEU A 70 5.70 -5.41 7.72
C LEU A 70 4.33 -4.77 7.37
N VAL A 71 3.69 -4.09 8.32
CA VAL A 71 2.44 -3.33 8.03
C VAL A 71 2.67 -2.25 6.99
N TYR A 72 3.83 -1.60 7.01
CA TYR A 72 4.16 -0.55 6.05
C TYR A 72 4.28 -1.08 4.63
N LEU A 73 4.83 -2.28 4.46
CA LEU A 73 4.92 -2.95 3.15
C LEU A 73 3.55 -3.43 2.67
N MET A 74 2.73 -3.98 3.57
CA MET A 74 1.36 -4.38 3.25
C MET A 74 0.51 -3.17 2.84
N GLU A 75 0.61 -2.05 3.58
CA GLU A 75 -0.08 -0.80 3.26
C GLU A 75 0.38 -0.24 1.90
N ALA A 76 1.69 -0.26 1.60
CA ALA A 76 2.20 0.19 0.32
C ALA A 76 1.68 -0.66 -0.85
N ALA A 77 1.65 -1.99 -0.69
CA ALA A 77 1.10 -2.88 -1.69
C ALA A 77 -0.40 -2.61 -1.94
N ASP A 78 -1.17 -2.40 -0.89
CA ASP A 78 -2.60 -2.04 -0.96
C ASP A 78 -2.79 -0.70 -1.69
N ASP A 79 -2.08 0.35 -1.27
CA ASP A 79 -2.15 1.69 -1.86
C ASP A 79 -1.78 1.68 -3.37
N ILE A 80 -0.70 0.96 -3.75
CA ILE A 80 -0.24 0.86 -5.14
C ILE A 80 -1.25 0.09 -5.98
N CYS A 81 -1.67 -1.09 -5.51
CA CYS A 81 -2.59 -1.93 -6.26
C CYS A 81 -3.92 -1.23 -6.47
N TYR A 82 -4.48 -0.62 -5.43
CA TYR A 82 -5.78 0.03 -5.50
C TYR A 82 -5.79 1.14 -6.55
N GLU A 83 -4.84 2.07 -6.46
CA GLU A 83 -4.79 3.23 -7.35
C GLU A 83 -4.49 2.86 -8.80
N ILE A 84 -3.50 2.01 -9.02
CA ILE A 84 -3.06 1.68 -10.39
C ILE A 84 -4.05 0.73 -11.08
N MET A 85 -4.72 -0.14 -10.34
CA MET A 85 -5.80 -0.98 -10.88
C MET A 85 -7.02 -0.14 -11.25
N ASP A 86 -7.36 0.89 -10.48
CA ASP A 86 -8.47 1.80 -10.79
C ASP A 86 -8.26 2.53 -12.13
N ILE A 87 -7.02 2.90 -12.46
CA ILE A 87 -6.67 3.48 -13.78
C ILE A 87 -6.92 2.46 -14.90
N GLU A 88 -6.45 1.22 -14.74
CA GLU A 88 -6.70 0.16 -15.74
C GLU A 88 -8.18 -0.16 -15.90
N ASP A 89 -8.89 -0.29 -14.79
CA ASP A 89 -10.34 -0.60 -14.82
C ASP A 89 -11.14 0.55 -15.42
N SER A 90 -10.76 1.81 -15.16
CA SER A 90 -11.36 2.97 -15.82
C SER A 90 -11.18 2.94 -17.34
N HIS A 91 -10.04 2.43 -17.82
CA HIS A 91 -9.84 2.20 -19.25
C HIS A 91 -10.76 1.09 -19.78
N LYS A 92 -10.82 -0.06 -19.12
CA LYS A 92 -11.69 -1.18 -19.50
C LYS A 92 -13.17 -0.80 -19.53
N LEU A 93 -13.60 0.01 -18.57
CA LEU A 93 -14.96 0.52 -18.46
C LEU A 93 -15.24 1.69 -19.43
N LYS A 94 -14.25 2.13 -20.21
CA LYS A 94 -14.32 3.26 -21.16
C LYS A 94 -14.64 4.61 -20.50
N ILE A 95 -14.32 4.76 -19.21
CA ILE A 95 -14.35 6.02 -18.48
C ILE A 95 -13.18 6.89 -18.94
N LEU A 96 -12.01 6.25 -19.09
CA LEU A 96 -10.81 6.86 -19.68
C LEU A 96 -10.59 6.33 -21.11
N SER A 97 -10.26 7.21 -22.03
CA SER A 97 -9.78 6.83 -23.36
C SER A 97 -8.39 6.19 -23.27
N PHE A 98 -7.97 5.48 -24.30
CA PHE A 98 -6.62 4.92 -24.38
C PHE A 98 -5.52 5.99 -24.21
N GLU A 99 -5.68 7.13 -24.86
CA GLU A 99 -4.69 8.22 -24.79
C GLU A 99 -4.61 8.84 -23.39
N GLU A 100 -5.75 9.02 -22.72
CA GLU A 100 -5.76 9.50 -21.33
C GLU A 100 -5.04 8.50 -20.41
N THR A 101 -5.36 7.21 -20.53
CA THR A 101 -4.75 6.14 -19.71
C THR A 101 -3.26 6.03 -19.97
N ARG A 102 -2.84 6.06 -21.25
CA ARG A 102 -1.43 6.03 -21.65
C ARG A 102 -0.66 7.21 -21.07
N ASN A 103 -1.20 8.42 -21.20
CA ASN A 103 -0.56 9.63 -20.69
C ASN A 103 -0.44 9.62 -19.16
N LEU A 104 -1.44 9.09 -18.46
CA LEU A 104 -1.38 8.91 -17.01
C LEU A 104 -0.27 7.94 -16.61
N LEU A 105 -0.24 6.75 -17.21
CA LEU A 105 0.73 5.72 -16.87
C LEU A 105 2.17 6.13 -17.27
N LEU A 106 2.36 6.74 -18.43
CA LEU A 106 3.66 7.26 -18.84
C LEU A 106 4.11 8.44 -17.99
N GLY A 107 3.19 9.22 -17.44
CA GLY A 107 3.50 10.35 -16.56
C GLY A 107 4.17 10.00 -15.23
N PHE A 108 4.35 8.72 -14.93
CA PHE A 108 5.17 8.23 -13.81
C PHE A 108 6.68 8.19 -14.15
N PHE A 109 7.05 8.38 -15.40
CA PHE A 109 8.41 8.26 -15.90
C PHE A 109 8.87 9.56 -16.53
N ASP A 110 10.16 9.81 -16.48
CA ASP A 110 10.81 10.86 -17.26
C ASP A 110 10.81 10.53 -18.76
N ASP A 111 11.29 11.45 -19.59
CA ASP A 111 11.31 11.31 -21.05
C ASP A 111 12.08 10.06 -21.52
N GLU A 112 13.16 9.73 -20.84
CA GLU A 112 13.97 8.53 -21.16
C GLU A 112 13.21 7.24 -20.78
N GLY A 113 12.60 7.18 -19.60
CA GLY A 113 11.78 6.07 -19.16
C GLY A 113 10.59 5.84 -20.07
N GLN A 114 9.87 6.91 -20.45
CA GLN A 114 8.77 6.85 -21.41
C GLN A 114 9.24 6.29 -22.76
N ALA A 115 10.33 6.82 -23.31
CA ALA A 115 10.90 6.34 -24.57
C ALA A 115 11.30 4.86 -24.51
N ASN A 116 11.85 4.40 -23.38
CA ASN A 116 12.21 3.01 -23.17
C ASN A 116 10.98 2.09 -23.13
N ILE A 117 9.90 2.49 -22.46
CA ILE A 117 8.64 1.73 -22.41
C ILE A 117 8.04 1.61 -23.82
N LEU A 118 7.93 2.72 -24.53
CA LEU A 118 7.35 2.75 -25.86
C LEU A 118 8.17 1.92 -26.87
N ARG A 119 9.50 2.02 -26.82
CA ARG A 119 10.39 1.21 -27.66
C ARG A 119 10.19 -0.28 -27.42
N ARG A 120 10.08 -0.72 -26.15
CA ARG A 120 9.83 -2.12 -25.86
C ARG A 120 8.49 -2.63 -26.38
N LEU A 121 7.44 -1.84 -26.29
CA LEU A 121 6.14 -2.17 -26.89
C LEU A 121 6.23 -2.35 -28.41
N ASP A 122 7.02 -1.50 -29.08
CA ASP A 122 7.29 -1.58 -30.51
C ASP A 122 8.13 -2.81 -30.88
N ASP A 123 9.24 -3.04 -30.17
CA ASP A 123 10.16 -4.16 -30.41
C ASP A 123 9.47 -5.53 -30.22
N GLU A 124 8.54 -5.63 -29.26
CA GLU A 124 7.75 -6.83 -28.99
C GLU A 124 6.48 -6.93 -29.89
N GLY A 125 6.22 -5.93 -30.71
CA GLY A 125 5.09 -5.91 -31.63
C GLY A 125 3.72 -5.87 -30.94
N VAL A 126 3.61 -5.28 -29.72
CA VAL A 126 2.38 -5.18 -28.96
C VAL A 126 1.48 -4.11 -29.56
N THR A 127 0.50 -4.53 -30.37
CA THR A 127 -0.43 -3.63 -31.08
C THR A 127 -1.77 -3.48 -30.38
N ASP A 128 -2.18 -4.43 -29.56
CA ASP A 128 -3.42 -4.34 -28.80
C ASP A 128 -3.32 -3.30 -27.69
N ARG A 129 -4.29 -2.38 -27.64
CA ARG A 129 -4.30 -1.27 -26.69
C ARG A 129 -4.43 -1.72 -25.23
N ASN A 130 -5.19 -2.78 -24.98
CA ASN A 130 -5.34 -3.29 -23.62
C ASN A 130 -4.04 -3.95 -23.16
N GLU A 131 -3.36 -4.68 -24.03
CA GLU A 131 -2.03 -5.25 -23.73
C GLU A 131 -0.98 -4.16 -23.45
N GLN A 132 -1.00 -3.07 -24.24
CA GLN A 132 -0.14 -1.91 -23.97
C GLN A 132 -0.42 -1.28 -22.59
N VAL A 133 -1.69 -1.13 -22.20
CA VAL A 133 -2.08 -0.62 -20.87
C VAL A 133 -1.60 -1.56 -19.77
N VAL A 134 -1.77 -2.88 -19.93
CA VAL A 134 -1.29 -3.87 -18.95
C VAL A 134 0.22 -3.79 -18.78
N TYR A 135 0.97 -3.66 -19.86
CA TYR A 135 2.42 -3.52 -19.80
C TYR A 135 2.86 -2.22 -19.10
N MET A 136 2.29 -1.08 -19.50
CA MET A 136 2.60 0.21 -18.86
C MET A 136 2.23 0.19 -17.36
N ARG A 137 1.09 -0.39 -16.99
CA ARG A 137 0.69 -0.60 -15.60
C ARG A 137 1.74 -1.40 -14.83
N ALA A 138 2.21 -2.51 -15.40
CA ALA A 138 3.23 -3.34 -14.75
C ALA A 138 4.53 -2.55 -14.50
N CYS A 139 4.94 -1.70 -15.44
CA CYS A 139 6.09 -0.81 -15.28
C CYS A 139 5.88 0.17 -14.12
N VAL A 140 4.68 0.79 -14.02
CA VAL A 140 4.36 1.74 -12.95
C VAL A 140 4.35 1.05 -11.58
N VAL A 141 3.71 -0.13 -11.48
CA VAL A 141 3.70 -0.91 -10.24
C VAL A 141 5.12 -1.22 -9.79
N GLY A 142 5.98 -1.71 -10.71
CA GLY A 142 7.38 -2.00 -10.39
C GLY A 142 8.17 -0.78 -9.93
N ALA A 143 7.96 0.39 -10.54
CA ALA A 143 8.61 1.63 -10.13
C ALA A 143 8.18 2.08 -8.73
N LEU A 144 6.88 2.03 -8.43
CA LEU A 144 6.33 2.39 -7.12
C LEU A 144 6.75 1.40 -6.03
N GLU A 145 6.74 0.10 -6.33
CA GLU A 145 7.20 -0.95 -5.43
C GLU A 145 8.66 -0.72 -5.05
N HIS A 146 9.53 -0.49 -6.05
CA HIS A 146 10.95 -0.24 -5.81
C HIS A 146 11.18 1.03 -4.96
N ALA A 147 10.45 2.11 -5.25
CA ALA A 147 10.52 3.34 -4.48
C ALA A 147 10.06 3.15 -3.02
N CYS A 148 8.99 2.40 -2.78
CA CYS A 148 8.52 2.09 -1.43
C CYS A 148 9.49 1.20 -0.67
N VAL A 149 10.11 0.20 -1.32
CA VAL A 149 11.15 -0.65 -0.71
C VAL A 149 12.37 0.18 -0.31
N ASN A 150 12.83 1.08 -1.18
CA ASN A 150 13.94 1.98 -0.85
C ASN A 150 13.59 2.91 0.32
N THR A 151 12.37 3.45 0.33
CA THR A 151 11.88 4.26 1.47
C THR A 151 11.87 3.47 2.75
N PHE A 152 11.39 2.22 2.72
CA PHE A 152 11.37 1.33 3.89
C PHE A 152 12.78 1.11 4.44
N VAL A 153 13.74 0.77 3.59
CA VAL A 153 15.14 0.53 3.98
C VAL A 153 15.79 1.79 4.53
N ASN A 154 15.55 2.95 3.90
CA ASN A 154 16.12 4.21 4.34
C ASN A 154 15.57 4.69 5.70
N HIS A 155 14.38 4.24 6.10
CA HIS A 155 13.74 4.58 7.36
C HIS A 155 13.66 3.37 8.33
N GLU A 156 14.49 2.34 8.13
CA GLU A 156 14.47 1.12 8.94
C GLU A 156 14.54 1.41 10.44
N ASP A 157 15.45 2.25 10.88
CA ASP A 157 15.62 2.62 12.28
C ASP A 157 14.35 3.26 12.88
N GLU A 158 13.74 4.20 12.16
CA GLU A 158 12.51 4.87 12.60
C GLU A 158 11.33 3.90 12.67
N ILE A 159 11.25 2.98 11.70
CA ILE A 159 10.22 1.93 11.64
C ILE A 159 10.37 0.97 12.82
N LEU A 160 11.59 0.50 13.10
CA LEU A 160 11.87 -0.40 14.20
C LEU A 160 11.68 0.26 15.57
N GLN A 161 11.94 1.57 15.68
CA GLN A 161 11.70 2.37 16.89
C GLN A 161 10.23 2.82 17.03
N GLY A 162 9.36 2.52 16.05
CA GLY A 162 7.95 2.91 16.08
C GLY A 162 7.71 4.41 15.94
N THR A 163 8.68 5.16 15.45
CA THR A 163 8.62 6.63 15.29
C THR A 163 8.27 7.06 13.86
N PHE A 164 8.40 6.16 12.87
CA PHE A 164 8.00 6.45 11.49
C PHE A 164 6.50 6.72 11.38
N THR A 165 6.13 7.82 10.72
CA THR A 165 4.74 8.27 10.60
C THR A 165 4.27 8.29 9.15
N GLY A 166 3.00 7.94 8.93
CA GLY A 166 2.39 7.92 7.60
C GLY A 166 2.56 6.60 6.87
N SER A 167 2.43 6.62 5.55
CA SER A 167 2.63 5.47 4.65
C SER A 167 3.87 5.66 3.78
N LEU A 168 4.50 4.58 3.34
CA LEU A 168 5.73 4.63 2.52
C LEU A 168 5.53 5.45 1.24
N ILE A 169 4.38 5.32 0.59
CA ILE A 169 4.07 6.04 -0.65
C ILE A 169 4.11 7.56 -0.50
N LYS A 170 3.92 8.09 0.70
CA LYS A 170 4.01 9.54 0.98
C LYS A 170 5.45 10.04 1.13
N HIS A 171 6.40 9.14 1.29
CA HIS A 171 7.81 9.43 1.52
C HIS A 171 8.72 9.06 0.34
N ILE A 172 8.17 8.52 -0.77
CA ILE A 172 8.92 8.29 -2.00
C ILE A 172 9.35 9.61 -2.66
N ASP A 173 10.26 9.54 -3.62
CA ASP A 173 10.78 10.70 -4.34
C ASP A 173 9.66 11.54 -4.98
N THR A 174 9.86 12.85 -4.97
CA THR A 174 8.85 13.85 -5.34
C THR A 174 8.22 13.63 -6.72
N PRO A 175 8.97 13.39 -7.82
CA PRO A 175 8.35 13.23 -9.13
C PRO A 175 7.37 12.04 -9.18
N LEU A 176 7.75 10.92 -8.59
CA LEU A 176 6.93 9.72 -8.57
C LEU A 176 5.72 9.87 -7.65
N ARG A 177 5.90 10.54 -6.50
CA ARG A 177 4.81 10.87 -5.57
C ARG A 177 3.78 11.80 -6.19
N GLU A 178 4.21 12.83 -6.92
CA GLU A 178 3.29 13.74 -7.62
C GLU A 178 2.52 13.04 -8.73
N ALA A 179 3.16 12.12 -9.47
CA ALA A 179 2.49 11.30 -10.47
C ALA A 179 1.41 10.41 -9.83
N TYR A 180 1.73 9.77 -8.71
CA TYR A 180 0.77 8.99 -7.93
C TYR A 180 -0.42 9.85 -7.46
N GLN A 181 -0.17 11.03 -6.91
CA GLN A 181 -1.22 11.93 -6.45
C GLN A 181 -2.15 12.39 -7.58
N ARG A 182 -1.61 12.67 -8.78
CA ARG A 182 -2.43 12.99 -9.97
C ARG A 182 -3.35 11.83 -10.35
N GLY A 183 -2.88 10.59 -10.25
CA GLY A 183 -3.71 9.39 -10.43
C GLY A 183 -4.88 9.35 -9.46
N VAL A 184 -4.59 9.51 -8.15
CA VAL A 184 -5.61 9.53 -7.07
C VAL A 184 -6.65 10.63 -7.31
N GLU A 185 -6.24 11.84 -7.68
CA GLU A 185 -7.15 12.96 -7.93
C GLU A 185 -8.06 12.68 -9.13
N LEU A 186 -7.51 12.12 -10.20
CA LEU A 186 -8.29 11.79 -11.39
C LEU A 186 -9.29 10.66 -11.12
N SER A 187 -8.86 9.61 -10.41
CA SER A 187 -9.71 8.50 -10.00
C SER A 187 -10.90 9.01 -9.20
N ARG A 188 -10.65 9.86 -8.20
CA ARG A 188 -11.71 10.50 -7.40
C ARG A 188 -12.65 11.38 -8.21
N ALA A 189 -12.16 12.08 -9.21
CA ALA A 189 -12.96 13.01 -9.99
C ALA A 189 -13.82 12.33 -11.07
N LYS A 190 -13.39 11.19 -11.59
CA LYS A 190 -14.05 10.52 -12.73
C LYS A 190 -14.71 9.18 -12.39
N VAL A 191 -14.26 8.50 -11.34
CA VAL A 191 -14.71 7.14 -11.00
C VAL A 191 -15.68 7.16 -9.81
N TYR A 192 -15.50 8.08 -8.88
CA TYR A 192 -16.34 8.26 -7.68
C TYR A 192 -17.05 9.59 -7.68
#